data_a898fa332deda6065632b84b0b7b4d1e
#
_entry.id   a898fa332deda6065632b84b0b7b4d1e
#
_cell.length_a   1.000
_cell.length_b   1.000
_cell.length_c   1.000
_cell.angle_alpha   90.00
_cell.angle_beta   90.00
_cell.angle_gamma   90.00
#
_symmetry.space_group_name_H-M   'P 1'
#
loop_
_entity.id
_entity.type
_entity.pdbx_description
1 polymer ?
#
loop_
_entity_poly.entity_id
_entity_poly.type
_entity_poly.pdbx_seq_one_letter_code
_entity_poly.pdbx_strand_id
1 'polypeptide(L)'
;MRDQLGLDPAAFLHEMVDGILGCNYPVPPRMLTVSEQIVRQYIVREMAGGAVPPESVDLFAVEGGTAAMAYIFESLRISGLLKAGDKVAIGMPVFTPYIEIPELAQYDLKEVPIHADPDNGWQYSDAELDKLKDPDVKIFFCVNPSNPPSVKMDQRSLDRVRAIVAEQRPDLLILTDDVYGTFADEFQSLFSVCPRNTLLVYSFSKYFGATGWRLGVIAAHKDNVFDHALAQLPESAKKALDHRYRSLLPDVRSLKFIDRLVADSRVVALNHTAGLSTPQQVQMVLFSRVE
;
A
#
# COMPACT_ATOMS: atom_id res chain seq x y z
N MET A 1 19.39 -10.14 21.40
CA MET A 1 19.00 -9.09 20.47
C MET A 1 20.18 -8.61 19.63
N ARG A 2 21.26 -8.12 20.22
CA ARG A 2 22.47 -7.66 19.50
C ARG A 2 23.04 -8.72 18.54
N ASP A 3 23.24 -9.93 19.06
CA ASP A 3 23.90 -11.02 18.31
C ASP A 3 22.94 -11.75 17.34
N GLN A 4 21.63 -11.56 17.52
CA GLN A 4 20.59 -12.18 16.67
C GLN A 4 20.17 -11.29 15.49
N LEU A 5 20.37 -9.98 15.62
CA LEU A 5 19.89 -9.00 14.65
C LEU A 5 21.03 -8.31 13.89
N GLY A 6 22.29 -8.67 14.17
CA GLY A 6 23.45 -8.06 13.50
C GLY A 6 23.60 -6.55 13.71
N LEU A 7 22.92 -5.98 14.71
CA LEU A 7 22.91 -4.53 14.95
C LEU A 7 24.20 -4.05 15.61
N ASP A 8 24.83 -3.05 15.03
CA ASP A 8 25.82 -2.23 15.73
C ASP A 8 25.10 -1.22 16.64
N PRO A 9 25.19 -1.37 17.98
CA PRO A 9 24.50 -0.46 18.90
C PRO A 9 24.94 0.99 18.78
N ALA A 10 26.20 1.24 18.38
CA ALA A 10 26.72 2.60 18.24
C ALA A 10 26.11 3.29 17.01
N ALA A 11 26.06 2.59 15.88
CA ALA A 11 25.39 3.07 14.68
C ALA A 11 23.89 3.29 14.91
N PHE A 12 23.25 2.38 15.64
CA PHE A 12 21.84 2.47 16.01
C PHE A 12 21.54 3.72 16.85
N LEU A 13 22.34 3.97 17.90
CA LEU A 13 22.20 5.16 18.73
C LEU A 13 22.46 6.44 17.95
N HIS A 14 23.40 6.42 17.02
CA HIS A 14 23.71 7.57 16.18
C HIS A 14 22.53 7.94 15.28
N GLU A 15 21.95 6.97 14.61
CA GLU A 15 20.73 7.16 13.79
C GLU A 15 19.55 7.69 14.62
N MET A 16 19.37 7.20 15.86
CA MET A 16 18.35 7.73 16.76
C MET A 16 18.58 9.20 17.11
N VAL A 17 19.81 9.55 17.47
CA VAL A 17 20.17 10.93 17.82
C VAL A 17 19.99 11.85 16.64
N ASP A 18 20.48 11.46 15.46
CA ASP A 18 20.33 12.24 14.24
C ASP A 18 18.84 12.44 13.86
N GLY A 19 18.03 11.39 14.01
CA GLY A 19 16.60 11.47 13.80
C GLY A 19 15.89 12.40 14.78
N ILE A 20 16.29 12.41 16.05
CA ILE A 20 15.74 13.32 17.07
C ILE A 20 16.16 14.76 16.79
N LEU A 21 17.42 14.98 16.43
CA LEU A 21 17.94 16.32 16.11
C LEU A 21 17.36 16.87 14.81
N GLY A 22 17.07 15.98 13.84
CA GLY A 22 16.40 16.30 12.60
C GLY A 22 14.88 16.38 12.69
N CYS A 23 14.31 16.59 13.87
CA CYS A 23 12.86 16.58 14.12
C CYS A 23 12.17 17.79 13.49
N ASN A 24 11.96 17.72 12.18
CA ASN A 24 11.27 18.72 11.36
C ASN A 24 10.04 18.11 10.69
N TYR A 25 9.21 18.96 10.10
CA TYR A 25 8.17 18.47 9.20
C TYR A 25 8.81 17.75 8.02
N PRO A 26 8.26 16.58 7.61
CA PRO A 26 8.80 15.84 6.46
C PRO A 26 8.79 16.69 5.18
N VAL A 27 9.88 16.61 4.41
CA VAL A 27 9.98 17.20 3.08
C VAL A 27 10.62 16.17 2.15
N PRO A 28 9.89 15.57 1.21
CA PRO A 28 8.45 15.77 0.92
C PRO A 28 7.55 15.36 2.11
N PRO A 29 6.30 15.88 2.16
CA PRO A 29 5.40 15.61 3.29
C PRO A 29 4.96 14.15 3.42
N ARG A 30 5.29 13.28 2.47
CA ARG A 30 5.03 11.84 2.51
C ARG A 30 5.88 11.12 3.55
N MET A 31 7.15 11.47 3.64
CA MET A 31 8.14 10.84 4.49
C MET A 31 9.42 11.68 4.52
N LEU A 32 10.22 11.58 5.58
CA LEU A 32 11.57 12.13 5.61
C LEU A 32 12.42 11.46 4.52
N THR A 33 13.18 12.24 3.77
CA THR A 33 13.94 11.75 2.60
C THR A 33 14.90 10.61 2.96
N VAL A 34 15.61 10.74 4.07
CA VAL A 34 16.55 9.69 4.53
C VAL A 34 15.79 8.44 4.95
N SER A 35 14.70 8.60 5.70
CA SER A 35 13.85 7.47 6.12
C SER A 35 13.25 6.76 4.91
N GLU A 36 12.74 7.52 3.94
CA GLU A 36 12.17 6.97 2.71
C GLU A 36 13.20 6.12 1.96
N GLN A 37 14.44 6.58 1.85
CA GLN A 37 15.49 5.86 1.14
C GLN A 37 15.77 4.49 1.76
N ILE A 38 15.89 4.41 3.07
CA ILE A 38 16.20 3.17 3.79
C ILE A 38 15.01 2.22 3.80
N VAL A 39 13.83 2.73 4.18
CA VAL A 39 12.61 1.93 4.24
C VAL A 39 12.21 1.41 2.85
N ARG A 40 12.45 2.19 1.79
CA ARG A 40 12.21 1.76 0.41
C ARG A 40 13.06 0.54 0.02
N GLN A 41 14.34 0.54 0.38
CA GLN A 41 15.22 -0.61 0.14
C GLN A 41 14.71 -1.86 0.86
N TYR A 42 14.29 -1.71 2.12
CA TYR A 42 13.69 -2.78 2.89
C TYR A 42 12.41 -3.32 2.22
N ILE A 43 11.44 -2.45 1.90
CA ILE A 43 10.17 -2.86 1.29
C ILE A 43 10.39 -3.57 -0.06
N VAL A 44 11.27 -3.05 -0.90
CA VAL A 44 11.54 -3.69 -2.20
C VAL A 44 12.23 -5.04 -2.03
N ARG A 45 13.18 -5.14 -1.12
CA ARG A 45 13.88 -6.41 -0.85
C ARG A 45 12.90 -7.45 -0.31
N GLU A 46 12.16 -7.12 0.76
CA GLU A 46 11.32 -8.07 1.48
C GLU A 46 10.02 -8.42 0.73
N MET A 47 9.42 -7.46 0.03
CA MET A 47 8.11 -7.65 -0.60
C MET A 47 8.21 -7.96 -2.08
N ALA A 48 9.23 -7.47 -2.77
CA ALA A 48 9.38 -7.66 -4.22
C ALA A 48 10.58 -8.53 -4.62
N GLY A 49 11.34 -9.07 -3.66
CA GLY A 49 12.50 -9.92 -3.96
C GLY A 49 13.51 -9.27 -4.90
N GLY A 50 13.60 -7.94 -4.90
CA GLY A 50 14.45 -7.17 -5.81
C GLY A 50 13.95 -7.07 -7.27
N ALA A 51 12.76 -7.56 -7.57
CA ALA A 51 12.19 -7.48 -8.93
C ALA A 51 11.83 -6.05 -9.38
N VAL A 52 11.67 -5.12 -8.42
CA VAL A 52 11.33 -3.73 -8.67
C VAL A 52 12.52 -2.85 -8.24
N PRO A 53 13.05 -1.96 -9.10
CA PRO A 53 14.12 -1.05 -8.70
C PRO A 53 13.66 -0.11 -7.58
N PRO A 54 14.42 0.02 -6.47
CA PRO A 54 14.01 0.88 -5.35
C PRO A 54 13.70 2.33 -5.77
N GLU A 55 14.50 2.88 -6.67
CA GLU A 55 14.31 4.24 -7.18
C GLU A 55 13.01 4.46 -7.95
N SER A 56 12.35 3.37 -8.38
CA SER A 56 11.05 3.44 -9.07
C SER A 56 9.85 3.47 -8.12
N VAL A 57 10.07 3.45 -6.80
CA VAL A 57 9.03 3.36 -5.79
C VAL A 57 8.97 4.63 -4.96
N ASP A 58 7.79 5.15 -4.74
CA ASP A 58 7.48 6.21 -3.78
C ASP A 58 6.80 5.61 -2.54
N LEU A 59 7.14 6.13 -1.35
CA LEU A 59 6.56 5.69 -0.09
C LEU A 59 5.79 6.82 0.60
N PHE A 60 4.74 6.43 1.32
CA PHE A 60 4.05 7.31 2.27
C PHE A 60 3.99 6.60 3.64
N ALA A 61 4.58 7.22 4.66
CA ALA A 61 4.59 6.72 6.03
C ALA A 61 3.25 6.99 6.72
N VAL A 62 2.61 5.96 7.27
CA VAL A 62 1.27 6.00 7.84
C VAL A 62 1.18 5.26 9.17
N GLU A 63 0.10 5.49 9.91
CA GLU A 63 -0.13 4.96 11.25
C GLU A 63 -0.58 3.49 11.25
N GLY A 64 0.12 2.65 10.47
CA GLY A 64 -0.11 1.21 10.32
C GLY A 64 -1.08 0.86 9.19
N GLY A 65 -1.31 -0.43 8.97
CA GLY A 65 -2.08 -0.93 7.82
C GLY A 65 -3.53 -0.45 7.78
N THR A 66 -4.23 -0.40 8.92
CA THR A 66 -5.63 0.05 8.95
C THR A 66 -5.79 1.51 8.54
N ALA A 67 -4.88 2.39 8.99
CA ALA A 67 -4.88 3.79 8.56
C ALA A 67 -4.58 3.90 7.06
N ALA A 68 -3.62 3.11 6.55
CA ALA A 68 -3.32 3.03 5.13
C ALA A 68 -4.57 2.72 4.31
N MET A 69 -5.33 1.69 4.69
CA MET A 69 -6.57 1.31 4.01
C MET A 69 -7.60 2.44 4.01
N ALA A 70 -7.82 3.06 5.16
CA ALA A 70 -8.76 4.18 5.26
C ALA A 70 -8.36 5.34 4.31
N TYR A 71 -7.07 5.68 4.25
CA TYR A 71 -6.57 6.73 3.38
C TYR A 71 -6.70 6.37 1.89
N ILE A 72 -6.40 5.13 1.52
CA ILE A 72 -6.49 4.67 0.14
C ILE A 72 -7.94 4.71 -0.35
N PHE A 73 -8.88 4.09 0.38
CA PHE A 73 -10.28 4.07 -0.04
C PHE A 73 -10.87 5.48 -0.11
N GLU A 74 -10.55 6.35 0.86
CA GLU A 74 -11.03 7.73 0.84
C GLU A 74 -10.46 8.51 -0.36
N SER A 75 -9.17 8.38 -0.67
CA SER A 75 -8.58 9.05 -1.83
C SER A 75 -9.09 8.51 -3.16
N LEU A 76 -9.34 7.21 -3.27
CA LEU A 76 -9.97 6.62 -4.45
C LEU A 76 -11.36 7.18 -4.68
N ARG A 77 -12.17 7.30 -3.61
CA ARG A 77 -13.50 7.90 -3.66
C ARG A 77 -13.44 9.38 -4.04
N ILE A 78 -12.62 10.16 -3.35
CA ILE A 78 -12.44 11.59 -3.61
C ILE A 78 -11.97 11.86 -5.04
N SER A 79 -11.04 11.04 -5.52
CA SER A 79 -10.50 11.15 -6.88
C SER A 79 -11.50 10.73 -7.95
N GLY A 80 -12.60 10.07 -7.58
CA GLY A 80 -13.57 9.51 -8.50
C GLY A 80 -13.07 8.28 -9.26
N LEU A 81 -11.99 7.65 -8.77
CA LEU A 81 -11.48 6.38 -9.29
C LEU A 81 -12.31 5.20 -8.76
N LEU A 82 -13.00 5.41 -7.65
CA LEU A 82 -13.95 4.49 -7.05
C LEU A 82 -15.25 5.22 -6.74
N LYS A 83 -16.37 4.66 -7.17
CA LYS A 83 -17.71 5.26 -7.07
C LYS A 83 -18.69 4.28 -6.44
N ALA A 84 -19.73 4.81 -5.82
CA ALA A 84 -20.83 4.01 -5.32
C ALA A 84 -21.37 3.06 -6.42
N GLY A 85 -21.57 1.80 -6.09
CA GLY A 85 -21.99 0.74 -6.98
C GLY A 85 -20.89 0.06 -7.79
N ASP A 86 -19.63 0.55 -7.73
CA ASP A 86 -18.47 -0.14 -8.33
C ASP A 86 -18.21 -1.48 -7.64
N LYS A 87 -17.67 -2.45 -8.39
CA LYS A 87 -17.31 -3.76 -7.85
C LYS A 87 -15.87 -3.78 -7.32
N VAL A 88 -15.70 -4.36 -6.14
CA VAL A 88 -14.41 -4.64 -5.51
C VAL A 88 -14.24 -6.13 -5.33
N ALA A 89 -13.27 -6.74 -5.99
CA ALA A 89 -12.90 -8.12 -5.77
C ALA A 89 -12.08 -8.23 -4.47
N ILE A 90 -12.46 -9.18 -3.61
CA ILE A 90 -11.80 -9.35 -2.30
C ILE A 90 -11.36 -10.81 -2.18
N GLY A 91 -10.05 -11.00 -1.92
CA GLY A 91 -9.50 -12.31 -1.62
C GLY A 91 -10.01 -12.85 -0.28
N MET A 92 -10.68 -14.00 -0.31
CA MET A 92 -11.33 -14.62 0.86
C MET A 92 -10.69 -15.97 1.22
N PRO A 93 -10.60 -16.30 2.52
CA PRO A 93 -11.05 -15.52 3.68
C PRO A 93 -10.11 -14.35 3.98
N VAL A 94 -10.62 -13.31 4.62
CA VAL A 94 -9.88 -12.08 4.92
C VAL A 94 -10.16 -11.58 6.34
N PHE A 95 -9.26 -10.79 6.87
CA PHE A 95 -9.40 -10.09 8.14
C PHE A 95 -10.69 -9.25 8.17
N THR A 96 -11.60 -9.56 9.10
CA THR A 96 -12.97 -9.03 9.13
C THR A 96 -13.09 -7.50 8.94
N PRO A 97 -12.27 -6.64 9.56
CA PRO A 97 -12.36 -5.20 9.34
C PRO A 97 -12.21 -4.76 7.86
N TYR A 98 -11.61 -5.60 7.02
CA TYR A 98 -11.44 -5.28 5.60
C TYR A 98 -12.67 -5.59 4.75
N ILE A 99 -13.57 -6.45 5.23
CA ILE A 99 -14.89 -6.66 4.63
C ILE A 99 -15.80 -5.45 4.92
N GLU A 100 -15.67 -4.87 6.10
CA GLU A 100 -16.51 -3.77 6.53
C GLU A 100 -16.27 -2.48 5.73
N ILE A 101 -15.05 -2.25 5.22
CA ILE A 101 -14.72 -0.99 4.53
C ILE A 101 -15.58 -0.78 3.27
N PRO A 102 -15.70 -1.73 2.32
CA PRO A 102 -16.56 -1.56 1.15
C PRO A 102 -18.04 -1.36 1.49
N GLU A 103 -18.51 -1.94 2.59
CA GLU A 103 -19.89 -1.85 3.05
C GLU A 103 -20.24 -0.51 3.70
N LEU A 104 -19.24 0.29 4.11
CA LEU A 104 -19.51 1.60 4.68
C LEU A 104 -20.33 2.46 3.72
N ALA A 105 -21.40 3.09 4.24
CA ALA A 105 -22.36 3.85 3.45
C ALA A 105 -21.75 4.92 2.55
N GLN A 106 -20.57 5.46 2.94
CA GLN A 106 -19.84 6.44 2.16
C GLN A 106 -19.20 5.87 0.89
N TYR A 107 -18.99 4.55 0.82
CA TYR A 107 -18.41 3.87 -0.34
C TYR A 107 -19.46 3.15 -1.17
N ASP A 108 -20.42 2.46 -0.53
CA ASP A 108 -21.52 1.72 -1.18
C ASP A 108 -21.02 0.86 -2.35
N LEU A 109 -20.04 0.01 -2.09
CA LEU A 109 -19.38 -0.84 -3.08
C LEU A 109 -20.01 -2.22 -3.12
N LYS A 110 -19.87 -2.89 -4.25
CA LYS A 110 -20.32 -4.27 -4.44
C LYS A 110 -19.15 -5.22 -4.33
N GLU A 111 -19.22 -6.14 -3.38
CA GLU A 111 -18.18 -7.13 -3.20
C GLU A 111 -18.28 -8.27 -4.23
N VAL A 112 -17.13 -8.68 -4.73
CA VAL A 112 -16.93 -9.89 -5.53
C VAL A 112 -15.94 -10.79 -4.81
N PRO A 113 -16.40 -11.79 -4.05
CA PRO A 113 -15.49 -12.65 -3.32
C PRO A 113 -14.67 -13.53 -4.27
N ILE A 114 -13.36 -13.58 -4.04
CA ILE A 114 -12.40 -14.47 -4.68
C ILE A 114 -11.99 -15.49 -3.62
N HIS A 115 -12.53 -16.71 -3.68
CA HIS A 115 -12.36 -17.71 -2.64
C HIS A 115 -11.07 -18.51 -2.81
N ALA A 116 -10.25 -18.54 -1.77
CA ALA A 116 -9.17 -19.52 -1.65
C ALA A 116 -9.76 -20.88 -1.27
N ASP A 117 -9.19 -21.94 -1.84
CA ASP A 117 -9.65 -23.31 -1.66
C ASP A 117 -8.91 -23.98 -0.48
N PRO A 118 -9.60 -24.29 0.64
CA PRO A 118 -8.98 -24.95 1.77
C PRO A 118 -8.43 -26.34 1.43
N ASP A 119 -9.06 -27.05 0.51
CA ASP A 119 -8.63 -28.39 0.09
C ASP A 119 -7.39 -28.33 -0.84
N ASN A 120 -7.10 -27.15 -1.39
CA ASN A 120 -5.91 -26.86 -2.19
C ASN A 120 -4.94 -25.91 -1.45
N GLY A 121 -4.72 -26.12 -0.16
CA GLY A 121 -3.77 -25.33 0.63
C GLY A 121 -4.06 -23.83 0.66
N TRP A 122 -5.32 -23.44 0.60
CA TRP A 122 -5.76 -22.04 0.60
C TRP A 122 -5.21 -21.21 -0.59
N GLN A 123 -5.01 -21.86 -1.74
CA GLN A 123 -4.66 -21.19 -2.99
C GLN A 123 -5.92 -20.84 -3.79
N TYR A 124 -5.80 -19.84 -4.65
CA TYR A 124 -6.89 -19.46 -5.55
C TYR A 124 -6.89 -20.33 -6.79
N SER A 125 -8.07 -20.81 -7.20
CA SER A 125 -8.22 -21.47 -8.49
C SER A 125 -8.21 -20.44 -9.64
N ASP A 126 -7.90 -20.91 -10.87
CA ASP A 126 -7.98 -20.04 -12.04
C ASP A 126 -9.38 -19.48 -12.26
N ALA A 127 -10.42 -20.28 -11.97
CA ALA A 127 -11.82 -19.86 -12.09
C ALA A 127 -12.16 -18.71 -11.12
N GLU A 128 -11.62 -18.74 -9.90
CA GLU A 128 -11.79 -17.66 -8.93
C GLU A 128 -11.05 -16.39 -9.40
N LEU A 129 -9.78 -16.51 -9.79
CA LEU A 129 -9.01 -15.37 -10.29
C LEU A 129 -9.56 -14.80 -11.60
N ASP A 130 -10.22 -15.62 -12.42
CA ASP A 130 -10.84 -15.18 -13.68
C ASP A 130 -12.00 -14.21 -13.47
N LYS A 131 -12.57 -14.12 -12.28
CA LYS A 131 -13.53 -13.06 -11.93
C LYS A 131 -12.93 -11.65 -12.06
N LEU A 132 -11.60 -11.52 -11.95
CA LEU A 132 -10.89 -10.25 -12.17
C LEU A 132 -10.96 -9.75 -13.62
N LYS A 133 -11.33 -10.60 -14.57
CA LYS A 133 -11.53 -10.23 -15.98
C LYS A 133 -12.79 -9.40 -16.21
N ASP A 134 -13.74 -9.42 -15.25
CA ASP A 134 -14.96 -8.60 -15.33
C ASP A 134 -14.55 -7.10 -15.36
N PRO A 135 -14.90 -6.35 -16.41
CA PRO A 135 -14.55 -4.94 -16.55
C PRO A 135 -15.20 -4.04 -15.48
N ASP A 136 -16.26 -4.52 -14.83
CA ASP A 136 -16.90 -3.79 -13.74
C ASP A 136 -16.12 -3.87 -12.44
N VAL A 137 -15.24 -4.88 -12.26
CA VAL A 137 -14.34 -4.97 -11.10
C VAL A 137 -13.28 -3.88 -11.24
N LYS A 138 -13.29 -2.90 -10.33
CA LYS A 138 -12.37 -1.76 -10.34
C LYS A 138 -11.11 -2.05 -9.53
N ILE A 139 -11.25 -2.78 -8.43
CA ILE A 139 -10.16 -3.08 -7.50
C ILE A 139 -10.13 -4.57 -7.21
N PHE A 140 -8.93 -5.14 -7.15
CA PHE A 140 -8.65 -6.40 -6.48
C PHE A 140 -7.92 -6.11 -5.17
N PHE A 141 -8.57 -6.43 -4.06
CA PHE A 141 -8.03 -6.29 -2.72
C PHE A 141 -7.71 -7.66 -2.12
N CYS A 142 -6.49 -7.86 -1.66
CA CYS A 142 -6.10 -9.09 -0.97
C CYS A 142 -5.11 -8.83 0.17
N VAL A 143 -5.05 -9.79 1.11
CA VAL A 143 -4.04 -9.87 2.17
C VAL A 143 -3.11 -11.02 1.81
N ASN A 144 -1.82 -10.74 1.69
CA ASN A 144 -0.83 -11.73 1.29
C ASN A 144 0.46 -11.62 2.14
N PRO A 145 0.82 -12.63 2.91
CA PRO A 145 0.10 -13.88 3.23
C PRO A 145 -1.28 -13.66 3.83
N SER A 146 -2.20 -14.58 3.53
CA SER A 146 -3.61 -14.47 3.93
C SER A 146 -3.81 -14.51 5.44
N ASN A 147 -4.85 -13.84 5.91
CA ASN A 147 -5.29 -13.88 7.30
C ASN A 147 -6.80 -14.17 7.33
N PRO A 148 -7.28 -15.28 7.92
CA PRO A 148 -6.63 -16.12 8.93
C PRO A 148 -5.78 -17.31 8.43
N PRO A 149 -5.79 -17.78 7.16
CA PRO A 149 -5.12 -19.04 6.80
C PRO A 149 -3.60 -19.05 6.99
N SER A 150 -2.95 -17.88 7.00
CA SER A 150 -1.48 -17.74 7.13
C SER A 150 -0.69 -18.38 5.97
N VAL A 151 -1.22 -18.28 4.76
CA VAL A 151 -0.63 -18.86 3.54
C VAL A 151 -0.31 -17.76 2.54
N LYS A 152 0.92 -17.77 2.01
CA LYS A 152 1.28 -16.88 0.91
C LYS A 152 0.67 -17.35 -0.41
N MET A 153 0.34 -16.41 -1.28
CA MET A 153 -0.09 -16.71 -2.65
C MET A 153 1.03 -17.46 -3.39
N ASP A 154 0.70 -18.55 -4.04
CA ASP A 154 1.65 -19.34 -4.81
C ASP A 154 2.03 -18.66 -6.14
N GLN A 155 3.12 -19.14 -6.76
CA GLN A 155 3.61 -18.59 -8.02
C GLN A 155 2.58 -18.69 -9.15
N ARG A 156 1.79 -19.77 -9.18
CA ARG A 156 0.72 -19.95 -10.17
C ARG A 156 -0.34 -18.86 -10.07
N SER A 157 -0.78 -18.56 -8.86
CA SER A 157 -1.77 -17.50 -8.61
C SER A 157 -1.22 -16.11 -8.97
N LEU A 158 0.05 -15.82 -8.59
CA LEU A 158 0.74 -14.59 -8.97
C LEU A 158 0.85 -14.45 -10.50
N ASP A 159 1.25 -15.52 -11.19
CA ASP A 159 1.37 -15.54 -12.67
C ASP A 159 0.01 -15.37 -13.34
N ARG A 160 -1.05 -15.95 -12.76
CA ARG A 160 -2.40 -15.78 -13.28
C ARG A 160 -2.88 -14.33 -13.19
N VAL A 161 -2.70 -13.69 -12.04
CA VAL A 161 -3.04 -12.26 -11.89
C VAL A 161 -2.23 -11.41 -12.86
N ARG A 162 -0.91 -11.68 -12.97
CA ARG A 162 -0.04 -10.98 -13.92
C ARG A 162 -0.55 -11.12 -15.37
N ALA A 163 -0.92 -12.32 -15.79
CA ALA A 163 -1.45 -12.55 -17.14
C ALA A 163 -2.78 -11.80 -17.37
N ILE A 164 -3.70 -11.84 -16.41
CA ILE A 164 -4.97 -11.09 -16.50
C ILE A 164 -4.70 -9.59 -16.65
N VAL A 165 -3.81 -9.03 -15.84
CA VAL A 165 -3.46 -7.61 -15.91
C VAL A 165 -2.81 -7.27 -17.25
N ALA A 166 -1.83 -8.05 -17.68
CA ALA A 166 -1.08 -7.75 -18.91
C ALA A 166 -1.92 -7.87 -20.18
N GLU A 167 -2.83 -8.84 -20.24
CA GLU A 167 -3.53 -9.21 -21.48
C GLU A 167 -4.94 -8.63 -21.58
N GLN A 168 -5.64 -8.45 -20.44
CA GLN A 168 -7.07 -8.18 -20.44
C GLN A 168 -7.46 -6.97 -19.60
N ARG A 169 -6.77 -6.74 -18.48
CA ARG A 169 -7.15 -5.73 -17.49
C ARG A 169 -5.97 -4.83 -17.09
N PRO A 170 -5.34 -4.13 -18.04
CA PRO A 170 -4.25 -3.20 -17.72
C PRO A 170 -4.69 -2.04 -16.82
N ASP A 171 -5.99 -1.82 -16.69
CA ASP A 171 -6.66 -0.80 -15.88
C ASP A 171 -6.96 -1.26 -14.45
N LEU A 172 -6.85 -2.58 -14.13
CA LEU A 172 -7.21 -3.11 -12.82
C LEU A 172 -6.34 -2.49 -11.72
N LEU A 173 -6.99 -1.88 -10.73
CA LEU A 173 -6.33 -1.41 -9.52
C LEU A 173 -6.13 -2.59 -8.58
N ILE A 174 -4.94 -2.73 -8.01
CA ILE A 174 -4.64 -3.78 -7.03
C ILE A 174 -4.24 -3.12 -5.71
N LEU A 175 -4.78 -3.63 -4.62
CA LEU A 175 -4.46 -3.24 -3.27
C LEU A 175 -4.06 -4.49 -2.49
N THR A 176 -2.80 -4.57 -2.05
CA THR A 176 -2.29 -5.70 -1.27
C THR A 176 -1.85 -5.25 0.11
N ASP A 177 -2.30 -5.99 1.15
CA ASP A 177 -1.75 -5.87 2.50
C ASP A 177 -0.76 -7.00 2.73
N ASP A 178 0.52 -6.65 2.74
CA ASP A 178 1.63 -7.59 2.86
C ASP A 178 2.22 -7.59 4.28
N VAL A 179 1.43 -7.25 5.29
CA VAL A 179 1.89 -7.16 6.69
C VAL A 179 2.55 -8.43 7.21
N TYR A 180 2.22 -9.58 6.65
CA TYR A 180 2.80 -10.88 7.02
C TYR A 180 3.90 -11.36 6.07
N GLY A 181 4.25 -10.60 5.04
CA GLY A 181 5.23 -10.98 4.02
C GLY A 181 6.58 -11.38 4.60
N THR A 182 7.07 -10.62 5.58
CA THR A 182 8.37 -10.86 6.26
C THR A 182 8.44 -12.19 7.03
N PHE A 183 7.31 -12.84 7.33
CA PHE A 183 7.29 -14.17 7.96
C PHE A 183 7.43 -15.33 6.98
N ALA A 184 7.31 -15.06 5.70
CA ALA A 184 7.25 -16.10 4.67
C ALA A 184 8.56 -16.14 3.86
N ASP A 185 9.24 -17.27 3.88
CA ASP A 185 10.44 -17.48 3.09
C ASP A 185 10.13 -17.27 1.59
N GLU A 186 11.07 -16.62 0.87
CA GLU A 186 10.95 -16.35 -0.56
C GLU A 186 9.58 -15.69 -0.91
N PHE A 187 9.18 -14.72 -0.09
CA PHE A 187 7.91 -14.04 -0.30
C PHE A 187 7.93 -13.18 -1.57
N GLN A 188 6.85 -13.25 -2.32
CA GLN A 188 6.59 -12.37 -3.45
C GLN A 188 5.19 -11.76 -3.32
N SER A 189 5.15 -10.44 -3.31
CA SER A 189 3.95 -9.63 -3.35
C SER A 189 3.35 -9.56 -4.76
N LEU A 190 2.08 -9.23 -4.88
CA LEU A 190 1.50 -8.77 -6.15
C LEU A 190 2.22 -7.52 -6.68
N PHE A 191 2.83 -6.73 -5.81
CA PHE A 191 3.67 -5.59 -6.20
C PHE A 191 4.92 -6.01 -7.00
N SER A 192 5.44 -7.22 -6.79
CA SER A 192 6.58 -7.75 -7.56
C SER A 192 6.23 -8.11 -8.99
N VAL A 193 5.00 -8.58 -9.23
CA VAL A 193 4.55 -9.08 -10.55
C VAL A 193 3.69 -8.08 -11.32
N CYS A 194 3.01 -7.16 -10.61
CA CYS A 194 2.17 -6.09 -11.19
C CYS A 194 2.47 -4.73 -10.54
N PRO A 195 3.74 -4.24 -10.53
CA PRO A 195 4.11 -3.06 -9.74
C PRO A 195 3.33 -1.80 -10.12
N ARG A 196 3.02 -1.62 -11.40
CA ARG A 196 2.29 -0.45 -11.89
C ARG A 196 0.81 -0.44 -11.50
N ASN A 197 0.24 -1.60 -11.23
CA ASN A 197 -1.17 -1.75 -10.88
C ASN A 197 -1.41 -1.81 -9.38
N THR A 198 -0.35 -1.96 -8.57
CA THR A 198 -0.46 -2.31 -7.17
C THR A 198 -0.07 -1.16 -6.25
N LEU A 199 -0.95 -0.85 -5.29
CA LEU A 199 -0.58 -0.18 -4.04
C LEU A 199 -0.30 -1.26 -3.01
N LEU A 200 0.91 -1.25 -2.48
CA LEU A 200 1.31 -2.17 -1.42
C LEU A 200 1.20 -1.46 -0.07
N VAL A 201 0.55 -2.12 0.88
CA VAL A 201 0.52 -1.71 2.28
C VAL A 201 1.38 -2.67 3.09
N TYR A 202 2.31 -2.12 3.87
CA TYR A 202 3.09 -2.88 4.83
C TYR A 202 3.01 -2.25 6.21
N SER A 203 3.03 -3.08 7.24
CA SER A 203 3.04 -2.62 8.64
C SER A 203 4.13 -3.33 9.44
N PHE A 204 4.89 -2.56 10.18
CA PHE A 204 5.92 -3.07 11.11
C PHE A 204 5.32 -3.71 12.38
N SER A 205 3.99 -3.70 12.50
CA SER A 205 3.30 -4.12 13.72
C SER A 205 3.55 -5.58 14.09
N LYS A 206 3.59 -6.49 13.11
CA LYS A 206 3.56 -7.94 13.35
C LYS A 206 4.94 -8.54 13.50
N TYR A 207 5.76 -8.48 12.47
CA TYR A 207 7.09 -9.10 12.47
C TYR A 207 7.98 -8.58 13.60
N PHE A 208 7.96 -7.29 13.84
CA PHE A 208 8.78 -6.66 14.89
C PHE A 208 8.11 -6.62 16.28
N GLY A 209 6.92 -7.21 16.44
CA GLY A 209 6.17 -7.13 17.70
C GLY A 209 5.83 -5.70 18.13
N ALA A 210 5.72 -4.77 17.19
CA ALA A 210 5.67 -3.33 17.40
C ALA A 210 4.25 -2.75 17.18
N THR A 211 3.22 -3.47 17.58
CA THR A 211 1.82 -3.08 17.32
C THR A 211 1.45 -1.70 17.88
N GLY A 212 1.97 -1.36 19.05
CA GLY A 212 1.69 -0.08 19.73
C GLY A 212 2.36 1.12 19.07
N TRP A 213 3.41 0.95 18.27
CA TRP A 213 4.10 2.02 17.58
C TRP A 213 3.32 2.61 16.41
N ARG A 214 2.35 1.88 15.87
CA ARG A 214 1.53 2.31 14.74
C ARG A 214 2.38 2.72 13.51
N LEU A 215 3.28 1.85 13.06
CA LEU A 215 4.18 2.12 11.94
C LEU A 215 3.75 1.33 10.71
N GLY A 216 3.54 2.02 9.61
CA GLY A 216 3.21 1.42 8.31
C GLY A 216 3.61 2.31 7.15
N VAL A 217 3.58 1.74 5.96
CA VAL A 217 3.83 2.46 4.71
C VAL A 217 2.84 2.03 3.63
N ILE A 218 2.55 2.98 2.75
CA ILE A 218 1.95 2.72 1.44
C ILE A 218 3.07 2.88 0.42
N ALA A 219 3.27 1.88 -0.44
CA ALA A 219 4.22 1.93 -1.54
C ALA A 219 3.48 1.96 -2.88
N ALA A 220 3.95 2.80 -3.79
CA ALA A 220 3.43 2.93 -5.15
C ALA A 220 4.59 3.00 -6.15
N HIS A 221 4.46 2.34 -7.28
CA HIS A 221 5.39 2.53 -8.39
C HIS A 221 5.24 3.95 -8.97
N LYS A 222 6.34 4.60 -9.32
CA LYS A 222 6.32 5.99 -9.85
C LYS A 222 5.55 6.16 -11.16
N ASP A 223 5.50 5.11 -11.95
CA ASP A 223 4.67 5.00 -13.14
C ASP A 223 3.57 3.97 -12.84
N ASN A 224 2.37 4.42 -12.50
CA ASN A 224 1.28 3.60 -12.00
C ASN A 224 -0.05 3.92 -12.67
N VAL A 225 -0.95 2.94 -12.66
CA VAL A 225 -2.28 3.05 -13.28
C VAL A 225 -3.20 4.05 -12.57
N PHE A 226 -2.98 4.35 -11.31
CA PHE A 226 -3.76 5.34 -10.56
C PHE A 226 -3.54 6.73 -11.13
N ASP A 227 -2.29 7.10 -11.39
CA ASP A 227 -1.93 8.37 -12.05
C ASP A 227 -2.45 8.43 -13.48
N HIS A 228 -2.37 7.31 -14.22
CA HIS A 228 -2.91 7.21 -15.57
C HIS A 228 -4.43 7.38 -15.58
N ALA A 229 -5.15 6.75 -14.66
CA ALA A 229 -6.60 6.89 -14.53
C ALA A 229 -7.01 8.33 -14.18
N LEU A 230 -6.28 8.99 -13.27
CA LEU A 230 -6.48 10.40 -12.96
C LEU A 230 -6.30 11.29 -14.20
N ALA A 231 -5.29 11.00 -15.01
CA ALA A 231 -5.03 11.75 -16.25
C ALA A 231 -6.14 11.58 -17.30
N GLN A 232 -6.91 10.51 -17.24
CA GLN A 232 -8.01 10.21 -18.16
C GLN A 232 -9.39 10.70 -17.67
N LEU A 233 -9.48 11.24 -16.47
CA LEU A 233 -10.75 11.77 -15.95
C LEU A 233 -11.31 12.86 -16.84
N PRO A 234 -12.66 13.02 -16.91
CA PRO A 234 -13.29 14.13 -17.58
C PRO A 234 -12.81 15.48 -17.05
N GLU A 235 -12.75 16.48 -17.92
CA GLU A 235 -12.21 17.80 -17.54
C GLU A 235 -12.99 18.46 -16.38
N SER A 236 -14.28 18.19 -16.23
CA SER A 236 -15.09 18.64 -15.09
C SER A 236 -14.59 18.04 -13.76
N ALA A 237 -14.26 16.74 -13.75
CA ALA A 237 -13.70 16.07 -12.58
C ALA A 237 -12.30 16.59 -12.25
N LYS A 238 -11.45 16.78 -13.28
CA LYS A 238 -10.12 17.37 -13.10
C LYS A 238 -10.19 18.76 -12.46
N LYS A 239 -11.10 19.62 -12.93
CA LYS A 239 -11.31 20.96 -12.34
C LYS A 239 -11.75 20.90 -10.88
N ALA A 240 -12.59 19.94 -10.50
CA ALA A 240 -12.98 19.74 -9.10
C ALA A 240 -11.77 19.35 -8.24
N LEU A 241 -10.90 18.46 -8.74
CA LEU A 241 -9.65 18.08 -8.08
C LEU A 241 -8.65 19.23 -8.02
N ASP A 242 -8.53 20.03 -9.10
CA ASP A 242 -7.70 21.24 -9.13
C ASP A 242 -8.13 22.21 -8.02
N HIS A 243 -9.43 22.41 -7.85
CA HIS A 243 -9.96 23.25 -6.77
C HIS A 243 -9.64 22.70 -5.38
N ARG A 244 -9.77 21.38 -5.19
CA ARG A 244 -9.51 20.70 -3.90
C ARG A 244 -8.06 20.86 -3.48
N TYR A 245 -7.11 20.64 -4.38
CA TYR A 245 -5.68 20.57 -4.05
C TYR A 245 -4.92 21.87 -4.33
N ARG A 246 -5.58 22.95 -4.73
CA ARG A 246 -4.95 24.23 -5.15
C ARG A 246 -4.03 24.86 -4.11
N SER A 247 -4.21 24.54 -2.83
CA SER A 247 -3.36 25.04 -1.74
C SER A 247 -2.03 24.30 -1.61
N LEU A 248 -1.84 23.19 -2.29
CA LEU A 248 -0.67 22.34 -2.15
C LEU A 248 0.44 22.73 -3.12
N LEU A 249 0.11 22.94 -4.39
CA LEU A 249 1.04 23.27 -5.46
C LEU A 249 0.40 24.22 -6.47
N PRO A 250 1.21 25.07 -7.12
CA PRO A 250 0.74 25.90 -8.24
C PRO A 250 0.21 25.08 -9.41
N ASP A 251 0.86 23.95 -9.72
CA ASP A 251 0.43 22.99 -10.74
C ASP A 251 -0.14 21.72 -10.07
N VAL A 252 -1.42 21.76 -9.77
CA VAL A 252 -2.14 20.66 -9.11
C VAL A 252 -2.22 19.41 -9.99
N ARG A 253 -2.16 19.58 -11.32
CA ARG A 253 -2.30 18.45 -12.25
C ARG A 253 -1.06 17.57 -12.28
N SER A 254 0.08 18.07 -11.82
CA SER A 254 1.30 17.28 -11.65
C SER A 254 1.31 16.42 -10.39
N LEU A 255 0.33 16.60 -9.46
CA LEU A 255 0.22 15.81 -8.25
C LEU A 255 -0.07 14.35 -8.57
N LYS A 256 0.82 13.48 -8.12
CA LYS A 256 0.63 12.03 -8.17
C LYS A 256 -0.43 11.56 -7.21
N PHE A 257 -0.97 10.37 -7.45
CA PHE A 257 -1.95 9.76 -6.56
C PHE A 257 -1.43 9.63 -5.12
N ILE A 258 -0.17 9.22 -4.94
CA ILE A 258 0.43 9.12 -3.60
C ILE A 258 0.49 10.47 -2.86
N ASP A 259 0.73 11.57 -3.56
CA ASP A 259 0.72 12.91 -2.96
C ASP A 259 -0.70 13.37 -2.60
N ARG A 260 -1.70 12.91 -3.37
CA ARG A 260 -3.12 13.11 -3.04
C ARG A 260 -3.52 12.32 -1.79
N LEU A 261 -3.04 11.07 -1.63
CA LEU A 261 -3.20 10.30 -0.38
C LEU A 261 -2.72 11.09 0.84
N VAL A 262 -1.54 11.70 0.74
CA VAL A 262 -0.99 12.56 1.80
C VAL A 262 -1.92 13.72 2.14
N ALA A 263 -2.43 14.41 1.12
CA ALA A 263 -3.34 15.54 1.32
C ALA A 263 -4.67 15.11 1.94
N ASP A 264 -5.23 14.01 1.46
CA ASP A 264 -6.54 13.51 1.91
C ASP A 264 -6.45 12.91 3.31
N SER A 265 -5.33 12.27 3.68
CA SER A 265 -5.11 11.73 5.03
C SER A 265 -5.21 12.79 6.11
N ARG A 266 -4.83 14.04 5.81
CA ARG A 266 -4.96 15.16 6.76
C ARG A 266 -6.41 15.43 7.13
N VAL A 267 -7.33 15.26 6.20
CA VAL A 267 -8.77 15.45 6.45
C VAL A 267 -9.32 14.29 7.27
N VAL A 268 -8.93 13.05 6.95
CA VAL A 268 -9.37 11.86 7.71
C VAL A 268 -8.85 11.90 9.14
N ALA A 269 -7.56 12.21 9.33
CA ALA A 269 -6.92 12.22 10.64
C ALA A 269 -7.10 13.57 11.40
N LEU A 270 -7.65 14.60 10.76
CA LEU A 270 -7.76 15.97 11.31
C LEU A 270 -6.40 16.55 11.74
N ASN A 271 -5.33 16.20 11.03
CA ASN A 271 -3.97 16.60 11.36
C ASN A 271 -3.44 17.70 10.43
N HIS A 272 -2.57 18.56 10.97
CA HIS A 272 -1.86 19.56 10.18
C HIS A 272 -0.78 18.96 9.30
N THR A 273 -0.19 17.84 9.75
CA THR A 273 0.81 17.09 9.04
C THR A 273 0.26 15.73 8.63
N ALA A 274 0.69 15.23 7.50
CA ALA A 274 0.36 13.89 7.06
C ALA A 274 1.37 12.88 7.60
N GLY A 275 0.89 11.67 7.84
CA GLY A 275 1.72 10.52 8.19
C GLY A 275 2.38 10.60 9.55
N LEU A 276 3.45 9.85 9.69
CA LEU A 276 4.13 9.63 10.96
C LEU A 276 5.02 10.81 11.38
N SER A 277 5.13 11.02 12.69
CA SER A 277 6.11 11.94 13.26
C SER A 277 7.55 11.52 12.97
N THR A 278 8.49 12.46 13.06
CA THR A 278 9.92 12.17 12.86
C THR A 278 10.43 11.04 13.75
N PRO A 279 10.17 10.98 15.07
CA PRO A 279 10.59 9.86 15.91
C PRO A 279 10.04 8.51 15.46
N GLN A 280 8.80 8.46 14.99
CA GLN A 280 8.20 7.23 14.45
C GLN A 280 8.89 6.80 13.16
N GLN A 281 9.21 7.72 12.25
CA GLN A 281 9.93 7.41 11.01
C GLN A 281 11.35 6.92 11.29
N VAL A 282 12.03 7.48 12.28
CA VAL A 282 13.33 6.97 12.73
C VAL A 282 13.21 5.52 13.24
N GLN A 283 12.17 5.21 14.00
CA GLN A 283 11.93 3.83 14.44
C GLN A 283 11.73 2.87 13.26
N MET A 284 11.05 3.30 12.18
CA MET A 284 10.95 2.50 10.96
C MET A 284 12.30 2.24 10.30
N VAL A 285 13.18 3.25 10.27
CA VAL A 285 14.55 3.11 9.77
C VAL A 285 15.29 2.04 10.56
N LEU A 286 15.19 2.08 11.89
CA LEU A 286 15.85 1.11 12.75
C LEU A 286 15.37 -0.32 12.49
N PHE A 287 14.07 -0.52 12.37
CA PHE A 287 13.50 -1.83 12.02
C PHE A 287 13.93 -2.30 10.61
N SER A 288 13.96 -1.39 9.65
CA SER A 288 14.35 -1.72 8.27
C SER A 288 15.83 -2.09 8.12
N ARG A 289 16.68 -1.74 9.07
CA ARG A 289 18.13 -2.09 9.10
C ARG A 289 18.43 -3.39 9.82
N VAL A 290 17.45 -3.97 10.52
CA VAL A 290 17.61 -5.21 11.30
C VAL A 290 17.81 -6.41 10.39
N GLU A 291 17.34 -6.33 9.17
CA GLU A 291 17.47 -7.32 8.11
C GLU A 291 18.38 -6.82 6.98
#